data_b1bf90e8eefed179ce38a459d9315bd1
#
_entry.id   b1bf90e8eefed179ce38a459d9315bd1
#
_cell.length_a   1.000
_cell.length_b   1.000
_cell.length_c   1.000
_cell.angle_alpha   90.00
_cell.angle_beta   90.00
_cell.angle_gamma   90.00
#
_symmetry.space_group_name_H-M   'P 1'
#
loop_
_entity.id
_entity.type
_entity.pdbx_description
1 polymer ?
#
loop_
_entity_poly.entity_id
_entity_poly.type
_entity_poly.pdbx_seq_one_letter_code
_entity_poly.pdbx_strand_id
1 'polypeptide(L)'
;LLNKGEFIAEGEPGHMVDLYKKILANQLDSLNEELESDYSGGMLGDEKKAKAEESHSDGSLMKDKITINTDRTEYGDGRAEIFDLGLFDAKGNLTNLLLKGEMFTIKERIRFHAPIKSPIFTYTIRDKKGTDLTGTNTMYEGCDIKPVGDGDVYDVSFTQKMTLQGGEYLLSMSCTGFEGEEHVVYHRLYNIANITVISNKNTVGVYDMESEVETSLTRA
;
A
#
# COMPACT_ATOMS: atom_id res chain seq x y z
N LEU A 1 16.31 12.13 -11.73
CA LEU A 1 15.68 11.05 -12.49
C LEU A 1 15.80 11.33 -13.97
N LEU A 2 16.26 10.32 -14.72
CA LEU A 2 16.34 10.36 -16.18
C LEU A 2 15.47 9.24 -16.76
N ASN A 3 14.75 9.53 -17.85
CA ASN A 3 13.99 8.53 -18.60
C ASN A 3 14.37 8.61 -20.07
N LYS A 4 14.85 7.51 -20.65
CA LYS A 4 15.30 7.42 -22.07
C LYS A 4 16.29 8.52 -22.48
N GLY A 5 17.09 9.02 -21.52
CA GLY A 5 18.07 10.08 -21.75
C GLY A 5 17.55 11.51 -21.54
N GLU A 6 16.27 11.68 -21.26
CA GLU A 6 15.67 12.97 -20.94
C GLU A 6 15.63 13.21 -19.42
N PHE A 7 15.88 14.43 -19.00
CA PHE A 7 15.74 14.84 -17.58
C PHE A 7 14.25 14.98 -17.27
N ILE A 8 13.78 14.27 -16.21
CA ILE A 8 12.40 14.31 -15.76
C ILE A 8 12.28 15.15 -14.50
N ALA A 9 13.05 14.83 -13.46
CA ALA A 9 12.99 15.55 -12.19
C ALA A 9 14.21 15.27 -11.32
N GLU A 10 14.46 16.16 -10.33
CA GLU A 10 15.38 15.92 -9.21
C GLU A 10 14.68 16.25 -7.90
N GLY A 11 15.09 15.61 -6.80
CA GLY A 11 14.53 15.83 -5.47
C GLY A 11 14.83 14.71 -4.51
N GLU A 12 14.06 14.63 -3.44
CA GLU A 12 14.18 13.62 -2.39
C GLU A 12 14.13 12.20 -2.97
N PRO A 13 15.02 11.28 -2.51
CA PRO A 13 15.13 9.94 -3.08
C PRO A 13 13.81 9.16 -3.09
N GLY A 14 13.00 9.26 -2.04
CA GLY A 14 11.70 8.58 -1.95
C GLY A 14 10.75 9.03 -3.06
N HIS A 15 10.62 10.34 -3.23
CA HIS A 15 9.80 10.94 -4.29
C HIS A 15 10.29 10.55 -5.69
N MET A 16 11.61 10.53 -5.91
CA MET A 16 12.20 10.12 -7.19
C MET A 16 11.94 8.64 -7.52
N VAL A 17 11.94 7.77 -6.52
CA VAL A 17 11.58 6.35 -6.71
C VAL A 17 10.11 6.20 -7.07
N ASP A 18 9.22 6.92 -6.41
CA ASP A 18 7.79 6.87 -6.72
C ASP A 18 7.50 7.41 -8.13
N LEU A 19 8.16 8.50 -8.52
CA LEU A 19 8.10 9.05 -9.87
C LEU A 19 8.60 8.05 -10.93
N TYR A 20 9.71 7.37 -10.64
CA TYR A 20 10.23 6.30 -11.51
C TYR A 20 9.24 5.15 -11.66
N LYS A 21 8.59 4.72 -10.56
CA LYS A 21 7.56 3.67 -10.61
C LYS A 21 6.33 4.10 -11.43
N LYS A 22 5.91 5.38 -11.36
CA LYS A 22 4.86 5.93 -12.21
C LYS A 22 5.21 5.86 -13.69
N ILE A 23 6.45 6.22 -14.05
CA ILE A 23 6.94 6.15 -15.44
C ILE A 23 6.91 4.69 -15.93
N LEU A 24 7.36 3.75 -15.10
CA LEU A 24 7.34 2.32 -15.45
C LEU A 24 5.91 1.77 -15.63
N ALA A 25 4.94 2.36 -14.94
CA ALA A 25 3.53 2.00 -15.07
C ALA A 25 2.82 2.70 -16.25
N ASN A 26 3.55 3.33 -17.16
CA ASN A 26 3.04 4.06 -18.33
C ASN A 26 2.03 5.19 -18.02
N GLN A 27 2.12 5.79 -16.83
CA GLN A 27 1.24 6.88 -16.43
C GLN A 27 1.90 8.25 -16.62
N LEU A 28 2.48 8.48 -17.80
CA LEU A 28 3.18 9.73 -18.14
C LEU A 28 2.24 10.96 -18.19
N ASP A 29 0.99 10.77 -18.53
CA ASP A 29 0.04 11.89 -18.67
C ASP A 29 -0.30 12.54 -17.32
N SER A 30 -0.46 11.72 -16.27
CA SER A 30 -0.66 12.22 -14.90
C SER A 30 0.57 12.86 -14.28
N LEU A 31 1.77 12.57 -14.80
CA LEU A 31 3.02 13.15 -14.33
C LEU A 31 3.21 14.60 -14.77
N ASN A 32 2.75 14.95 -15.96
CA ASN A 32 2.88 16.32 -16.47
C ASN A 32 2.04 17.29 -15.66
N GLU A 33 0.86 16.88 -15.20
CA GLU A 33 0.00 17.70 -14.35
C GLU A 33 0.60 17.90 -12.94
N GLU A 34 1.23 16.88 -12.34
CA GLU A 34 1.90 16.99 -11.04
C GLU A 34 3.17 17.85 -11.10
N LEU A 35 4.01 17.68 -12.12
CA LEU A 35 5.23 18.47 -12.29
C LEU A 35 4.93 19.95 -12.52
N GLU A 36 3.85 20.29 -13.24
CA GLU A 36 3.40 21.66 -13.41
C GLU A 36 2.85 22.27 -12.11
N SER A 37 2.23 21.46 -11.22
CA SER A 37 1.72 21.92 -9.93
C SER A 37 2.83 22.21 -8.92
N ASP A 38 3.90 21.43 -8.89
CA ASP A 38 5.02 21.61 -7.98
C ASP A 38 5.88 22.86 -8.34
N TYR A 39 5.92 23.25 -9.61
CA TYR A 39 6.61 24.47 -10.05
C TYR A 39 5.79 25.76 -9.86
N SER A 40 4.47 25.64 -9.67
CA SER A 40 3.59 26.79 -9.46
C SER A 40 3.15 27.04 -8.01
N GLY A 41 3.59 26.23 -7.08
CA GLY A 41 3.16 26.22 -5.67
C GLY A 41 3.91 27.17 -4.74
N GLY A 42 3.85 28.43 -5.04
CA GLY A 42 4.00 29.49 -4.05
C GLY A 42 2.65 30.18 -3.88
N MET A 43 2.01 29.96 -2.73
CA MET A 43 0.88 30.68 -2.15
C MET A 43 -0.55 30.16 -2.38
N LEU A 44 -1.17 29.91 -1.22
CA LEU A 44 -2.58 30.02 -0.81
C LEU A 44 -3.50 28.83 -1.12
N GLY A 45 -3.97 28.30 0.02
CA GLY A 45 -5.01 27.28 0.12
C GLY A 45 -6.35 27.68 -0.48
N ASP A 46 -7.07 26.66 -0.83
CA ASP A 46 -8.53 26.69 -0.66
C ASP A 46 -9.07 25.25 -0.59
N GLU A 47 -9.88 25.05 0.45
CA GLU A 47 -10.63 23.84 0.72
C GLU A 47 -11.64 23.59 -0.41
N LYS A 48 -11.56 22.46 -1.11
CA LYS A 48 -12.68 21.90 -1.82
C LYS A 48 -13.21 20.67 -1.11
N LYS A 49 -14.29 20.89 -0.34
CA LYS A 49 -15.21 19.85 0.11
C LYS A 49 -15.75 19.07 -1.08
N ALA A 50 -15.35 17.81 -1.23
CA ALA A 50 -16.10 16.87 -2.04
C ALA A 50 -17.24 16.31 -1.18
N LYS A 51 -18.47 16.42 -1.68
CA LYS A 51 -19.68 15.86 -1.08
C LYS A 51 -19.62 14.35 -1.14
N ALA A 52 -19.72 13.69 0.02
CA ALA A 52 -20.02 12.29 0.14
C ALA A 52 -21.51 12.07 -0.12
N GLU A 53 -21.85 11.15 -0.99
CA GLU A 53 -23.20 10.55 -1.06
C GLU A 53 -23.24 9.33 -0.13
N GLU A 54 -24.21 9.36 0.78
CA GLU A 54 -24.45 8.37 1.82
C GLU A 54 -25.11 7.13 1.25
N SER A 55 -24.58 5.94 1.56
CA SER A 55 -25.36 4.71 1.60
C SER A 55 -25.31 4.11 3.01
N HIS A 56 -26.46 3.87 3.59
CA HIS A 56 -26.69 3.45 4.96
C HIS A 56 -26.07 2.09 5.34
N SER A 57 -25.05 2.16 6.17
CA SER A 57 -24.77 1.25 7.30
C SER A 57 -24.07 2.08 8.35
N ASP A 58 -24.21 1.80 9.65
CA ASP A 58 -23.55 2.50 10.75
C ASP A 58 -22.04 2.57 10.47
N GLY A 59 -21.66 3.60 9.72
CA GLY A 59 -20.58 3.48 8.75
C GLY A 59 -19.43 4.41 9.05
N SER A 60 -18.75 4.28 10.21
CA SER A 60 -17.38 4.81 10.26
C SER A 60 -16.48 3.87 9.48
N LEU A 61 -15.76 4.39 8.49
CA LEU A 61 -14.78 3.65 7.72
C LEU A 61 -13.64 3.16 8.65
N MET A 62 -13.01 2.04 8.31
CA MET A 62 -11.84 1.54 9.05
C MET A 62 -10.73 2.59 9.07
N LYS A 63 -10.50 3.26 7.95
CA LYS A 63 -9.48 4.31 7.80
C LYS A 63 -9.68 5.51 8.74
N ASP A 64 -10.91 5.78 9.18
CA ASP A 64 -11.20 6.90 10.10
C ASP A 64 -10.74 6.61 11.54
N LYS A 65 -10.46 5.35 11.85
CA LYS A 65 -10.04 4.87 13.18
C LYS A 65 -8.57 4.50 13.28
N ILE A 66 -7.83 4.63 12.19
CA ILE A 66 -6.38 4.40 12.14
C ILE A 66 -5.65 5.69 11.77
N THR A 67 -4.34 5.72 12.04
CA THR A 67 -3.51 6.85 11.63
C THR A 67 -3.14 6.70 10.16
N ILE A 68 -3.74 7.54 9.33
CA ILE A 68 -3.40 7.67 7.91
C ILE A 68 -2.25 8.68 7.77
N ASN A 69 -1.28 8.36 6.91
CA ASN A 69 -0.16 9.24 6.65
C ASN A 69 -0.60 10.42 5.76
N THR A 70 -0.25 11.63 6.17
CA THR A 70 -0.54 12.87 5.41
C THR A 70 0.36 13.01 4.17
N ASP A 71 1.58 12.45 4.22
CA ASP A 71 2.57 12.52 3.15
C ASP A 71 2.46 11.35 2.16
N ARG A 72 1.26 10.76 2.07
CA ARG A 72 1.00 9.69 1.11
C ARG A 72 0.95 10.21 -0.31
N THR A 73 1.38 9.37 -1.25
CA THR A 73 1.17 9.60 -2.68
C THR A 73 0.05 8.70 -3.19
N GLU A 74 -0.87 9.27 -3.93
CA GLU A 74 -2.03 8.58 -4.50
C GLU A 74 -2.09 8.84 -6.00
N TYR A 75 -2.29 7.79 -6.81
CA TYR A 75 -2.48 7.88 -8.25
C TYR A 75 -3.16 6.63 -8.81
N GLY A 76 -3.65 6.75 -10.04
CA GLY A 76 -4.31 5.71 -10.82
C GLY A 76 -5.10 6.32 -11.96
N ASP A 77 -5.67 5.48 -12.81
CA ASP A 77 -6.50 5.93 -13.92
C ASP A 77 -7.97 6.19 -13.53
N GLY A 78 -8.32 6.01 -12.25
CA GLY A 78 -9.64 6.28 -11.69
C GLY A 78 -10.70 5.21 -11.94
N ARG A 79 -10.36 4.09 -12.60
CA ARG A 79 -11.31 2.98 -12.83
C ARG A 79 -11.61 2.17 -11.57
N ALA A 80 -10.77 2.28 -10.55
CA ALA A 80 -11.00 1.71 -9.23
C ALA A 80 -10.56 2.71 -8.14
N GLU A 81 -11.14 2.57 -6.95
CA GLU A 81 -10.82 3.38 -5.78
C GLU A 81 -10.70 2.47 -4.55
N ILE A 82 -9.55 2.46 -3.91
CA ILE A 82 -9.41 1.90 -2.55
C ILE A 82 -9.97 2.95 -1.59
N PHE A 83 -11.25 2.83 -1.26
CA PHE A 83 -11.96 3.85 -0.49
C PHE A 83 -11.90 3.62 1.02
N ASP A 84 -11.56 2.40 1.46
CA ASP A 84 -11.44 2.06 2.88
C ASP A 84 -10.32 1.02 3.10
N LEU A 85 -9.65 1.11 4.23
CA LEU A 85 -8.57 0.19 4.61
C LEU A 85 -8.40 0.13 6.13
N GLY A 86 -7.82 -0.97 6.61
CA GLY A 86 -7.54 -1.16 8.03
C GLY A 86 -6.48 -2.23 8.30
N LEU A 87 -5.82 -2.08 9.44
CA LEU A 87 -4.90 -3.05 10.01
C LEU A 87 -5.53 -3.65 11.26
N PHE A 88 -5.47 -4.96 11.40
CA PHE A 88 -6.06 -5.68 12.52
C PHE A 88 -5.01 -6.56 13.21
N ASP A 89 -4.96 -6.49 14.53
CA ASP A 89 -4.13 -7.39 15.36
C ASP A 89 -4.68 -8.82 15.39
N ALA A 90 -4.00 -9.72 16.08
CA ALA A 90 -4.40 -11.12 16.24
C ALA A 90 -5.76 -11.30 16.94
N LYS A 91 -6.23 -10.28 17.68
CA LYS A 91 -7.52 -10.28 18.38
C LYS A 91 -8.64 -9.66 17.55
N GLY A 92 -8.33 -9.16 16.34
CA GLY A 92 -9.28 -8.49 15.47
C GLY A 92 -9.52 -7.01 15.85
N ASN A 93 -8.67 -6.40 16.66
CA ASN A 93 -8.75 -4.97 16.96
C ASN A 93 -8.10 -4.17 15.83
N LEU A 94 -8.75 -3.12 15.40
CA LEU A 94 -8.25 -2.17 14.42
C LEU A 94 -7.14 -1.30 15.06
N THR A 95 -5.91 -1.36 14.52
CA THR A 95 -4.74 -0.71 15.11
C THR A 95 -3.60 -0.56 14.12
N ASN A 96 -2.76 0.46 14.31
CA ASN A 96 -1.48 0.58 13.60
C ASN A 96 -0.30 -0.07 14.36
N LEU A 97 -0.57 -0.64 15.55
CA LEU A 97 0.43 -1.22 16.42
C LEU A 97 0.29 -2.75 16.42
N LEU A 98 1.34 -3.45 15.97
CA LEU A 98 1.37 -4.90 15.82
C LEU A 98 2.48 -5.51 16.68
N LEU A 99 2.28 -6.74 17.12
CA LEU A 99 3.27 -7.47 17.88
C LEU A 99 4.02 -8.45 16.98
N LYS A 100 5.35 -8.43 17.04
CA LYS A 100 6.19 -9.41 16.33
C LYS A 100 5.86 -10.83 16.83
N GLY A 101 5.74 -11.75 15.86
CA GLY A 101 5.38 -13.14 16.12
C GLY A 101 3.89 -13.42 16.13
N GLU A 102 3.02 -12.41 16.15
CA GLU A 102 1.57 -12.58 16.11
C GLU A 102 1.00 -12.49 14.69
N MET A 103 -0.19 -13.05 14.51
CA MET A 103 -0.95 -12.90 13.27
C MET A 103 -1.51 -11.47 13.18
N PHE A 104 -1.59 -10.96 11.97
CA PHE A 104 -2.26 -9.70 11.68
C PHE A 104 -2.96 -9.76 10.33
N THR A 105 -3.91 -8.87 10.11
CA THR A 105 -4.67 -8.79 8.86
C THR A 105 -4.67 -7.37 8.33
N ILE A 106 -4.34 -7.22 7.05
CA ILE A 106 -4.55 -6.01 6.26
C ILE A 106 -5.87 -6.18 5.54
N LYS A 107 -6.77 -5.20 5.63
CA LYS A 107 -8.01 -5.18 4.86
C LYS A 107 -8.06 -3.96 3.98
N GLU A 108 -8.62 -4.13 2.79
CA GLU A 108 -8.96 -3.05 1.87
C GLU A 108 -10.32 -3.27 1.25
N ARG A 109 -11.03 -2.18 0.97
CA ARG A 109 -12.30 -2.16 0.25
C ARG A 109 -12.13 -1.32 -0.99
N ILE A 110 -12.43 -1.91 -2.13
CA ILE A 110 -12.20 -1.31 -3.44
C ILE A 110 -13.53 -1.16 -4.16
N ARG A 111 -13.86 0.04 -4.59
CA ARG A 111 -14.99 0.34 -5.47
C ARG A 111 -14.50 0.45 -6.90
N PHE A 112 -15.29 -0.05 -7.83
CA PHE A 112 -15.00 0.01 -9.26
C PHE A 112 -15.92 1.03 -9.94
N HIS A 113 -15.34 1.80 -10.86
CA HIS A 113 -16.02 2.84 -11.65
C HIS A 113 -16.04 2.48 -13.14
N ALA A 114 -15.51 1.31 -13.50
CA ALA A 114 -15.51 0.77 -14.85
C ALA A 114 -15.35 -0.76 -14.82
N PRO A 115 -15.74 -1.47 -15.88
CA PRO A 115 -15.50 -2.90 -16.00
C PRO A 115 -14.01 -3.23 -16.06
N ILE A 116 -13.56 -4.16 -15.19
CA ILE A 116 -12.20 -4.69 -15.18
C ILE A 116 -12.27 -6.22 -15.19
N LYS A 117 -11.55 -6.84 -16.11
CA LYS A 117 -11.64 -8.29 -16.33
C LYS A 117 -10.96 -9.09 -15.22
N SER A 118 -9.80 -8.63 -14.74
CA SER A 118 -9.00 -9.36 -13.76
C SER A 118 -8.21 -8.38 -12.90
N PRO A 119 -8.85 -7.77 -11.88
CA PRO A 119 -8.15 -6.88 -10.97
C PRO A 119 -7.19 -7.66 -10.08
N ILE A 120 -6.06 -7.03 -9.73
CA ILE A 120 -5.03 -7.57 -8.84
C ILE A 120 -4.91 -6.63 -7.65
N PHE A 121 -5.11 -7.14 -6.45
CA PHE A 121 -5.00 -6.39 -5.21
C PHE A 121 -3.65 -6.66 -4.58
N THR A 122 -2.99 -5.62 -4.06
CA THR A 122 -1.61 -5.70 -3.59
C THR A 122 -1.43 -4.91 -2.31
N TYR A 123 -0.63 -5.45 -1.39
CA TYR A 123 -0.01 -4.63 -0.34
C TYR A 123 1.52 -4.73 -0.40
N THR A 124 2.20 -3.69 0.09
CA THR A 124 3.65 -3.64 0.26
C THR A 124 3.96 -2.97 1.58
N ILE A 125 4.88 -3.57 2.36
CA ILE A 125 5.43 -2.97 3.57
C ILE A 125 6.88 -2.57 3.28
N ARG A 126 7.23 -1.32 3.62
CA ARG A 126 8.56 -0.75 3.39
C ARG A 126 9.13 -0.10 4.63
N ASP A 127 10.43 0.10 4.64
CA ASP A 127 11.09 0.91 5.67
C ASP A 127 10.92 2.41 5.42
N LYS A 128 11.32 3.24 6.40
CA LYS A 128 11.28 4.71 6.27
C LYS A 128 12.23 5.27 5.21
N LYS A 129 13.15 4.46 4.69
CA LYS A 129 14.06 4.85 3.60
C LYS A 129 13.48 4.57 2.22
N GLY A 130 12.27 3.97 2.16
CA GLY A 130 11.58 3.63 0.93
C GLY A 130 11.96 2.26 0.35
N THR A 131 12.70 1.42 1.11
CA THR A 131 13.02 0.05 0.68
C THR A 131 11.82 -0.85 0.91
N ASP A 132 11.34 -1.51 -0.14
CA ASP A 132 10.30 -2.51 -0.04
C ASP A 132 10.86 -3.76 0.68
N LEU A 133 10.27 -4.11 1.82
CA LEU A 133 10.73 -5.21 2.67
C LEU A 133 9.97 -6.49 2.41
N THR A 134 8.67 -6.39 2.23
CA THR A 134 7.78 -7.52 1.94
C THR A 134 6.47 -7.00 1.33
N GLY A 135 5.76 -7.88 0.67
CA GLY A 135 4.45 -7.63 0.09
C GLY A 135 4.03 -8.79 -0.78
N THR A 136 2.76 -8.85 -1.11
CA THR A 136 2.22 -9.83 -2.05
C THR A 136 0.98 -9.27 -2.74
N ASN A 137 0.42 -10.05 -3.64
CA ASN A 137 -0.81 -9.74 -4.34
C ASN A 137 -1.66 -10.99 -4.59
N THR A 138 -2.91 -10.76 -4.93
CA THR A 138 -3.88 -11.83 -5.17
C THR A 138 -3.47 -12.78 -6.30
N MET A 139 -2.72 -12.31 -7.29
CA MET A 139 -2.24 -13.15 -8.39
C MET A 139 -1.14 -14.11 -7.92
N TYR A 140 -0.15 -13.63 -7.14
CA TYR A 140 0.92 -14.49 -6.59
C TYR A 140 0.38 -15.50 -5.59
N GLU A 141 -0.66 -15.13 -4.82
CA GLU A 141 -1.32 -16.04 -3.88
C GLU A 141 -2.34 -16.97 -4.55
N GLY A 142 -2.47 -16.92 -5.89
CA GLY A 142 -3.32 -17.81 -6.66
C GLY A 142 -4.83 -17.61 -6.42
N CYS A 143 -5.24 -16.40 -6.00
CA CYS A 143 -6.65 -16.08 -5.79
C CYS A 143 -7.37 -15.91 -7.13
N ASP A 144 -8.52 -16.57 -7.28
CA ASP A 144 -9.40 -16.40 -8.44
C ASP A 144 -10.28 -15.16 -8.26
N ILE A 145 -9.81 -14.02 -8.80
CA ILE A 145 -10.55 -12.76 -8.78
C ILE A 145 -11.44 -12.67 -10.01
N LYS A 146 -12.73 -12.50 -9.77
CA LYS A 146 -13.74 -12.44 -10.84
C LYS A 146 -13.76 -11.06 -11.50
N PRO A 147 -14.20 -10.99 -12.78
CA PRO A 147 -14.47 -9.73 -13.43
C PRO A 147 -15.45 -8.88 -12.64
N VAL A 148 -15.22 -7.56 -12.68
CA VAL A 148 -16.05 -6.57 -12.00
C VAL A 148 -16.66 -5.59 -13.00
N GLY A 149 -17.78 -4.98 -12.60
CA GLY A 149 -18.46 -3.90 -13.30
C GLY A 149 -18.44 -2.59 -12.53
N ASP A 150 -19.01 -1.55 -13.15
CA ASP A 150 -19.22 -0.26 -12.49
C ASP A 150 -20.14 -0.41 -11.27
N GLY A 151 -19.74 0.18 -10.15
CA GLY A 151 -20.45 0.12 -8.87
C GLY A 151 -20.12 -1.10 -8.00
N ASP A 152 -19.44 -2.12 -8.53
CA ASP A 152 -19.04 -3.29 -7.74
C ASP A 152 -18.04 -2.90 -6.64
N VAL A 153 -18.07 -3.66 -5.55
CA VAL A 153 -17.14 -3.51 -4.41
C VAL A 153 -16.50 -4.84 -4.08
N TYR A 154 -15.18 -4.85 -3.94
CA TYR A 154 -14.43 -5.96 -3.38
C TYR A 154 -13.98 -5.66 -1.96
N ASP A 155 -14.15 -6.63 -1.06
CA ASP A 155 -13.54 -6.67 0.27
C ASP A 155 -12.38 -7.68 0.22
N VAL A 156 -11.15 -7.21 0.44
CA VAL A 156 -9.93 -8.01 0.36
C VAL A 156 -9.26 -8.05 1.73
N SER A 157 -8.76 -9.23 2.11
CA SER A 157 -8.04 -9.44 3.37
C SER A 157 -6.77 -10.24 3.13
N PHE A 158 -5.64 -9.70 3.59
CA PHE A 158 -4.35 -10.39 3.64
C PHE A 158 -4.03 -10.69 5.10
N THR A 159 -3.91 -11.97 5.45
CA THR A 159 -3.64 -12.41 6.82
C THR A 159 -2.32 -13.17 6.87
N GLN A 160 -1.41 -12.71 7.70
CA GLN A 160 -0.05 -13.24 7.82
C GLN A 160 0.54 -13.01 9.20
N LYS A 161 1.68 -13.65 9.49
CA LYS A 161 2.44 -13.46 10.71
C LYS A 161 3.38 -12.27 10.59
N MET A 162 3.48 -11.45 11.63
CA MET A 162 4.43 -10.34 11.70
C MET A 162 5.82 -10.85 12.06
N THR A 163 6.69 -11.00 11.06
CA THR A 163 8.06 -11.49 11.21
C THR A 163 9.12 -10.40 11.10
N LEU A 164 8.72 -9.16 10.78
CA LEU A 164 9.62 -8.01 10.77
C LEU A 164 10.09 -7.68 12.19
N GLN A 165 11.26 -7.07 12.30
CA GLN A 165 11.81 -6.61 13.57
C GLN A 165 10.96 -5.48 14.17
N GLY A 166 11.16 -5.19 15.48
CA GLY A 166 10.56 -4.01 16.10
C GLY A 166 11.00 -2.73 15.39
N GLY A 167 10.06 -1.85 15.07
CA GLY A 167 10.34 -0.60 14.35
C GLY A 167 9.10 0.00 13.70
N GLU A 168 9.36 1.05 12.91
CA GLU A 168 8.36 1.78 12.17
C GLU A 168 8.46 1.45 10.68
N TYR A 169 7.33 1.14 10.08
CA TYR A 169 7.19 0.75 8.69
C TYR A 169 6.06 1.53 8.01
N LEU A 170 6.04 1.49 6.69
CA LEU A 170 5.04 2.15 5.86
C LEU A 170 4.27 1.11 5.05
N LEU A 171 2.94 1.21 5.05
CA LEU A 171 2.05 0.39 4.25
C LEU A 171 1.70 1.12 2.95
N SER A 172 1.81 0.40 1.83
CA SER A 172 1.29 0.83 0.53
C SER A 172 0.32 -0.22 0.00
N MET A 173 -0.68 0.21 -0.77
CA MET A 173 -1.72 -0.66 -1.32
C MET A 173 -2.02 -0.29 -2.76
N SER A 174 -2.46 -1.24 -3.57
CA SER A 174 -2.87 -0.93 -4.95
C SER A 174 -3.88 -1.92 -5.52
N CYS A 175 -4.70 -1.39 -6.42
CA CYS A 175 -5.49 -2.14 -7.37
C CYS A 175 -4.90 -1.96 -8.76
N THR A 176 -4.46 -3.05 -9.38
CA THR A 176 -3.78 -3.07 -10.68
C THR A 176 -4.38 -4.15 -11.57
N GLY A 177 -3.84 -4.34 -12.77
CA GLY A 177 -4.20 -5.44 -13.65
C GLY A 177 -3.36 -5.45 -14.91
N PHE A 178 -3.78 -6.24 -15.90
CA PHE A 178 -3.16 -6.32 -17.21
C PHE A 178 -4.19 -6.09 -18.31
N GLU A 179 -3.84 -5.25 -19.28
CA GLU A 179 -4.54 -5.09 -20.54
C GLU A 179 -3.65 -5.60 -21.68
N GLY A 180 -3.90 -6.84 -22.09
CA GLY A 180 -2.95 -7.58 -22.91
C GLY A 180 -1.67 -7.86 -22.12
N GLU A 181 -0.54 -7.35 -22.59
CA GLU A 181 0.77 -7.46 -21.92
C GLU A 181 1.12 -6.22 -21.08
N GLU A 182 0.32 -5.18 -21.12
CA GLU A 182 0.56 -3.92 -20.45
C GLU A 182 0.04 -3.98 -19.00
N HIS A 183 0.92 -3.63 -18.03
CA HIS A 183 0.53 -3.51 -16.63
C HIS A 183 -0.11 -2.14 -16.38
N VAL A 184 -1.34 -2.15 -15.89
CA VAL A 184 -2.14 -0.94 -15.64
C VAL A 184 -2.36 -0.76 -14.15
N VAL A 185 -2.28 0.49 -13.68
CA VAL A 185 -2.59 0.87 -12.29
C VAL A 185 -3.93 1.58 -12.26
N TYR A 186 -4.93 0.93 -11.69
CA TYR A 186 -6.26 1.51 -11.54
C TYR A 186 -6.33 2.46 -10.34
N HIS A 187 -5.69 2.08 -9.22
CA HIS A 187 -5.52 2.92 -8.05
C HIS A 187 -4.32 2.47 -7.21
N ARG A 188 -3.51 3.40 -6.73
CA ARG A 188 -2.36 3.13 -5.86
C ARG A 188 -2.23 4.16 -4.76
N LEU A 189 -2.03 3.66 -3.56
CA LEU A 189 -1.80 4.43 -2.34
C LEU A 189 -0.42 4.09 -1.81
N TYR A 190 0.57 4.98 -1.98
CA TYR A 190 1.88 4.84 -1.39
C TYR A 190 1.90 5.42 0.02
N ASN A 191 2.56 4.68 0.94
CA ASN A 191 2.79 5.11 2.31
C ASN A 191 1.49 5.54 3.01
N ILE A 192 0.38 4.87 2.71
CA ILE A 192 -0.96 5.26 3.19
C ILE A 192 -1.08 5.23 4.71
N ALA A 193 -0.40 4.30 5.38
CA ALA A 193 -0.45 4.17 6.83
C ALA A 193 0.92 3.80 7.41
N ASN A 194 1.18 4.26 8.62
CA ASN A 194 2.32 3.82 9.42
C ASN A 194 1.96 2.51 10.14
N ILE A 195 2.93 1.61 10.28
CA ILE A 195 2.85 0.38 11.06
C ILE A 195 3.94 0.45 12.12
N THR A 196 3.57 0.38 13.39
CA THR A 196 4.50 0.24 14.51
C THR A 196 4.56 -1.22 14.93
N VAL A 197 5.73 -1.85 14.84
CA VAL A 197 5.95 -3.21 15.30
C VAL A 197 6.66 -3.18 16.64
N ILE A 198 6.04 -3.77 17.66
CA ILE A 198 6.65 -4.00 18.96
C ILE A 198 7.25 -5.41 18.99
N SER A 199 8.49 -5.51 19.47
CA SER A 199 9.21 -6.77 19.59
C SER A 199 9.90 -6.88 20.95
N ASN A 200 9.79 -8.05 21.56
CA ASN A 200 10.56 -8.44 22.75
C ASN A 200 11.81 -9.27 22.38
N LYS A 201 12.00 -9.59 21.10
CA LYS A 201 13.11 -10.39 20.56
C LYS A 201 13.70 -9.67 19.36
N ASN A 202 14.94 -9.19 19.49
CA ASN A 202 15.68 -8.59 18.39
C ASN A 202 16.66 -9.62 17.83
N THR A 203 16.55 -9.90 16.52
CA THR A 203 17.49 -10.71 15.75
C THR A 203 18.26 -9.84 14.77
N VAL A 204 19.21 -10.41 14.04
CA VAL A 204 19.97 -9.68 13.02
C VAL A 204 19.14 -9.49 11.75
N GLY A 205 19.24 -8.31 11.14
CA GLY A 205 18.54 -8.00 9.88
C GLY A 205 17.13 -7.45 10.10
N VAL A 206 16.33 -7.45 9.05
CA VAL A 206 14.96 -6.87 9.03
C VAL A 206 13.86 -7.88 9.30
N TYR A 207 14.19 -9.15 9.21
CA TYR A 207 13.26 -10.28 9.20
C TYR A 207 13.75 -11.38 10.16
N ASP A 208 12.84 -11.95 10.96
CA ASP A 208 13.11 -13.08 11.84
C ASP A 208 12.61 -14.38 11.21
N MET A 209 13.51 -15.30 10.92
CA MET A 209 13.16 -16.62 10.37
C MET A 209 12.57 -17.56 11.42
N GLU A 210 12.48 -17.13 12.70
CA GLU A 210 11.94 -17.90 13.83
C GLU A 210 12.66 -19.24 14.01
N SER A 211 14.00 -19.23 13.93
CA SER A 211 14.82 -20.42 14.05
C SER A 211 14.61 -21.13 15.39
N GLU A 212 14.42 -22.44 15.35
CA GLU A 212 14.52 -23.35 16.48
C GLU A 212 15.97 -23.78 16.66
N VAL A 213 16.45 -23.83 17.90
CA VAL A 213 17.84 -24.19 18.21
C VAL A 213 17.86 -25.33 19.21
N GLU A 214 18.47 -26.44 18.82
CA GLU A 214 18.77 -27.56 19.69
C GLU A 214 20.27 -27.57 20.01
N THR A 215 20.64 -27.84 21.27
CA THR A 215 22.03 -27.93 21.70
C THR A 215 22.25 -29.17 22.54
N SER A 216 23.41 -29.84 22.38
CA SER A 216 23.87 -30.94 23.24
C SER A 216 25.31 -30.70 23.67
N LEU A 217 25.61 -30.95 24.93
CA LEU A 217 26.97 -30.90 25.47
C LEU A 217 27.47 -32.32 25.74
N THR A 218 28.51 -32.72 25.02
CA THR A 218 29.27 -33.96 25.36
C THR A 218 30.52 -33.59 26.15
N ARG A 219 30.65 -34.11 27.35
CA ARG A 219 31.87 -33.94 28.17
C ARG A 219 32.79 -35.13 27.94
N ALA A 220 34.10 -34.85 27.76
CA ALA A 220 35.14 -35.85 27.66
C ALA A 220 35.53 -36.43 29.02
#